data_257169d0fb59888d62b0690d59f667c4
#
_entry.id   257169d0fb59888d62b0690d59f667c4
#
_cell.length_a   1.000
_cell.length_b   1.000
_cell.length_c   1.000
_cell.angle_alpha   90.00
_cell.angle_beta   90.00
_cell.angle_gamma   90.00
#
_symmetry.space_group_name_H-M   'P 1'
#
loop_
_entity.id
_entity.type
_entity.pdbx_description
1 polymer ?
#
loop_
_entity_poly.entity_id
_entity_poly.type
_entity_poly.pdbx_seq_one_letter_code
_entity_poly.pdbx_strand_id
1 'polypeptide(L)'
;MSSTFHYGDTEAEQKKHLLLKSIAPLGSVGIFTYDAFGNPLTSQVQNAEENPSYFIHSETTYTGDGNYATEQKDARGKIVRTETDPQRGTTTSVTDAKGQTVTYEYDNLRRIVKTSAKTGAEAGIPTVHNEYTYDEQRGNLVKIRHNTDGNAANDVVYSFEQDALGRQTA
;
A
#
# COMPACT_ATOMS: atom_id res chain seq x y z
N MET A 1 -24.35 -24.42 -15.02
CA MET A 1 -22.85 -24.32 -15.10
C MET A 1 -22.35 -24.02 -13.72
N SER A 2 -21.32 -24.72 -13.23
CA SER A 2 -20.75 -24.54 -11.88
C SER A 2 -19.30 -24.07 -11.96
N SER A 3 -18.85 -23.34 -10.94
CA SER A 3 -17.43 -23.01 -10.77
C SER A 3 -16.72 -24.17 -10.08
N THR A 4 -15.46 -24.37 -10.40
CA THR A 4 -14.58 -25.35 -9.76
C THR A 4 -13.46 -24.63 -9.01
N PHE A 5 -13.13 -25.14 -7.81
CA PHE A 5 -12.06 -24.59 -6.96
C PHE A 5 -11.10 -25.71 -6.59
N HIS A 6 -9.81 -25.43 -6.65
CA HIS A 6 -8.74 -26.38 -6.39
C HIS A 6 -7.80 -25.81 -5.33
N TYR A 7 -7.55 -26.58 -4.27
CA TYR A 7 -6.78 -26.19 -3.09
C TYR A 7 -5.47 -27.00 -2.93
N GLY A 8 -5.05 -27.74 -3.96
CA GLY A 8 -3.86 -28.58 -3.99
C GLY A 8 -4.16 -30.05 -4.27
N ASP A 9 -3.13 -30.78 -4.73
CA ASP A 9 -3.24 -32.20 -5.11
C ASP A 9 -2.97 -33.13 -3.93
N THR A 10 -2.32 -32.65 -2.89
CA THR A 10 -1.97 -33.41 -1.69
C THR A 10 -2.82 -32.99 -0.49
N GLU A 11 -3.04 -33.92 0.45
CA GLU A 11 -3.74 -33.63 1.71
C GLU A 11 -3.06 -32.51 2.51
N ALA A 12 -1.72 -32.42 2.44
CA ALA A 12 -0.95 -31.37 3.12
C ALA A 12 -1.19 -29.98 2.51
N GLU A 13 -1.37 -29.87 1.19
CA GLU A 13 -1.73 -28.63 0.51
C GLU A 13 -3.18 -28.23 0.79
N GLN A 14 -4.09 -29.19 0.71
CA GLN A 14 -5.51 -28.96 0.98
C GLN A 14 -5.77 -28.47 2.43
N LYS A 15 -4.99 -28.97 3.40
CA LYS A 15 -5.05 -28.52 4.81
C LYS A 15 -4.64 -27.05 5.01
N LYS A 16 -3.91 -26.45 4.08
CA LYS A 16 -3.59 -25.01 4.13
C LYS A 16 -4.76 -24.12 3.76
N HIS A 17 -5.81 -24.65 3.15
CA HIS A 17 -7.00 -23.94 2.68
C HIS A 17 -6.69 -22.76 1.72
N LEU A 18 -5.56 -22.82 1.01
CA LEU A 18 -5.16 -21.80 0.04
C LEU A 18 -5.71 -22.18 -1.34
N LEU A 19 -6.44 -21.26 -1.96
CA LEU A 19 -6.98 -21.47 -3.31
C LEU A 19 -5.86 -21.38 -4.34
N LEU A 20 -5.50 -22.49 -4.99
CA LEU A 20 -4.46 -22.52 -6.02
C LEU A 20 -5.02 -22.24 -7.43
N LYS A 21 -6.27 -22.69 -7.68
CA LYS A 21 -6.89 -22.53 -8.99
C LYS A 21 -8.40 -22.42 -8.87
N SER A 22 -9.00 -21.59 -9.71
CA SER A 22 -10.45 -21.51 -9.88
C SER A 22 -10.80 -21.56 -11.38
N ILE A 23 -11.88 -22.25 -11.73
CA ILE A 23 -12.40 -22.28 -13.11
C ILE A 23 -13.84 -21.76 -13.06
N ALA A 24 -14.09 -20.68 -13.78
CA ALA A 24 -15.42 -20.09 -13.89
C ALA A 24 -16.28 -20.87 -14.90
N PRO A 25 -17.62 -20.77 -14.85
CA PRO A 25 -18.53 -21.51 -15.75
C PRO A 25 -18.31 -21.26 -17.23
N LEU A 26 -17.73 -20.11 -17.59
CA LEU A 26 -17.42 -19.74 -18.98
C LEU A 26 -15.97 -20.07 -19.38
N GLY A 27 -15.24 -20.83 -18.56
CA GLY A 27 -13.91 -21.34 -18.87
C GLY A 27 -12.74 -20.43 -18.49
N SER A 28 -12.98 -19.23 -17.94
CA SER A 28 -11.89 -18.41 -17.43
C SER A 28 -11.28 -19.03 -16.15
N VAL A 29 -9.97 -18.94 -16.03
CA VAL A 29 -9.20 -19.60 -14.97
C VAL A 29 -8.43 -18.60 -14.16
N GLY A 30 -8.56 -18.65 -12.83
CA GLY A 30 -7.70 -17.98 -11.86
C GLY A 30 -6.62 -18.93 -11.36
N ILE A 31 -5.38 -18.50 -11.29
CA ILE A 31 -4.23 -19.23 -10.75
C ILE A 31 -3.55 -18.37 -9.71
N PHE A 32 -3.24 -18.96 -8.54
CA PHE A 32 -2.69 -18.23 -7.39
C PHE A 32 -1.49 -18.99 -6.82
N THR A 33 -0.48 -18.25 -6.38
CA THR A 33 0.65 -18.81 -5.64
C THR A 33 0.84 -18.06 -4.33
N TYR A 34 1.47 -18.71 -3.37
CA TYR A 34 1.63 -18.19 -2.01
C TYR A 34 3.04 -18.47 -1.50
N ASP A 35 3.49 -17.66 -0.55
CA ASP A 35 4.70 -17.91 0.20
C ASP A 35 4.48 -18.98 1.30
N ALA A 36 5.54 -19.23 2.08
CA ALA A 36 5.49 -20.19 3.19
C ALA A 36 4.55 -19.75 4.33
N PHE A 37 4.23 -18.48 4.42
CA PHE A 37 3.35 -17.88 5.44
C PHE A 37 1.88 -17.84 5.00
N GLY A 38 1.59 -18.13 3.72
CA GLY A 38 0.24 -18.06 3.14
C GLY A 38 -0.08 -16.71 2.50
N ASN A 39 0.88 -15.82 2.34
CA ASN A 39 0.67 -14.56 1.66
C ASN A 39 0.61 -14.76 0.13
N PRO A 40 -0.30 -14.11 -0.60
CA PRO A 40 -0.41 -14.26 -2.05
C PRO A 40 0.80 -13.63 -2.77
N LEU A 41 1.58 -14.45 -3.49
CA LEU A 41 2.72 -14.00 -4.30
C LEU A 41 2.29 -13.59 -5.70
N THR A 42 1.47 -14.43 -6.35
CA THR A 42 0.99 -14.14 -7.70
C THR A 42 -0.50 -14.37 -7.82
N SER A 43 -1.13 -13.60 -8.68
CA SER A 43 -2.50 -13.80 -9.14
C SER A 43 -2.52 -13.68 -10.66
N GLN A 44 -2.99 -14.72 -11.33
CA GLN A 44 -3.18 -14.73 -12.78
C GLN A 44 -4.62 -15.08 -13.11
N VAL A 45 -5.24 -14.33 -14.00
CA VAL A 45 -6.54 -14.65 -14.59
C VAL A 45 -6.37 -14.78 -16.11
N GLN A 46 -6.82 -15.90 -16.67
CA GLN A 46 -6.72 -16.20 -18.10
C GLN A 46 -8.08 -16.63 -18.66
N ASN A 47 -8.28 -16.46 -19.96
CA ASN A 47 -9.56 -16.73 -20.63
C ASN A 47 -9.81 -18.22 -20.92
N ALA A 48 -8.78 -19.06 -20.91
CA ALA A 48 -8.87 -20.49 -21.15
C ALA A 48 -7.80 -21.25 -20.35
N GLU A 49 -8.05 -22.52 -20.05
CA GLU A 49 -7.17 -23.34 -19.22
C GLU A 49 -5.92 -23.80 -19.99
N GLU A 50 -6.09 -24.38 -21.18
CA GLU A 50 -5.02 -25.05 -21.92
C GLU A 50 -4.28 -24.17 -22.93
N ASN A 51 -4.90 -23.15 -23.43
CA ASN A 51 -4.30 -22.26 -24.44
C ASN A 51 -4.80 -20.83 -24.28
N PRO A 52 -4.34 -20.11 -23.25
CA PRO A 52 -4.81 -18.77 -22.98
C PRO A 52 -4.33 -17.80 -24.06
N SER A 53 -5.27 -17.16 -24.75
CA SER A 53 -4.99 -16.05 -25.67
C SER A 53 -4.91 -14.70 -24.96
N TYR A 54 -5.30 -14.65 -23.69
CA TYR A 54 -5.28 -13.46 -22.85
C TYR A 54 -5.11 -13.85 -21.38
N PHE A 55 -4.24 -13.11 -20.68
CA PHE A 55 -4.12 -13.23 -19.22
C PHE A 55 -3.78 -11.88 -18.57
N ILE A 56 -4.21 -11.74 -17.33
CA ILE A 56 -3.85 -10.65 -16.44
C ILE A 56 -3.03 -11.26 -15.30
N HIS A 57 -1.86 -10.71 -15.04
CA HIS A 57 -0.95 -11.20 -14.03
C HIS A 57 -0.52 -10.08 -13.08
N SER A 58 -0.50 -10.36 -11.78
CA SER A 58 0.04 -9.46 -10.76
C SER A 58 0.96 -10.22 -9.82
N GLU A 59 1.94 -9.52 -9.26
CA GLU A 59 2.94 -10.08 -8.35
C GLU A 59 3.02 -9.23 -7.09
N THR A 60 3.25 -9.86 -5.94
CA THR A 60 3.52 -9.20 -4.66
C THR A 60 4.73 -9.83 -4.01
N THR A 61 5.66 -9.01 -3.54
CA THR A 61 6.82 -9.43 -2.77
C THR A 61 6.66 -8.98 -1.32
N TYR A 62 7.10 -9.80 -0.39
CA TYR A 62 7.00 -9.53 1.04
C TYR A 62 8.39 -9.45 1.69
N THR A 63 8.45 -8.89 2.91
CA THR A 63 9.61 -9.00 3.79
C THR A 63 9.95 -10.47 4.06
N GLY A 64 11.21 -10.75 4.46
CA GLY A 64 11.67 -12.13 4.69
C GLY A 64 10.91 -12.88 5.80
N ASP A 65 10.25 -12.16 6.70
CA ASP A 65 9.36 -12.68 7.75
C ASP A 65 7.88 -12.77 7.32
N GLY A 66 7.55 -12.37 6.09
CA GLY A 66 6.22 -12.43 5.50
C GLY A 66 5.22 -11.40 6.04
N ASN A 67 5.63 -10.47 6.89
CA ASN A 67 4.71 -9.58 7.59
C ASN A 67 4.23 -8.39 6.74
N TYR A 68 5.07 -7.88 5.82
CA TYR A 68 4.76 -6.66 5.07
C TYR A 68 5.03 -6.83 3.58
N ALA A 69 4.10 -6.38 2.73
CA ALA A 69 4.34 -6.29 1.30
C ALA A 69 5.35 -5.17 1.01
N THR A 70 6.40 -5.48 0.24
CA THR A 70 7.48 -4.57 -0.13
C THR A 70 7.35 -4.06 -1.56
N GLU A 71 6.82 -4.89 -2.46
CA GLU A 71 6.63 -4.54 -3.86
C GLU A 71 5.33 -5.15 -4.39
N GLN A 72 4.59 -4.37 -5.17
CA GLN A 72 3.42 -4.82 -5.91
C GLN A 72 3.56 -4.45 -7.37
N LYS A 73 3.42 -5.44 -8.26
CA LYS A 73 3.48 -5.27 -9.70
C LYS A 73 2.15 -5.61 -10.33
N ASP A 74 1.59 -4.67 -11.08
CA ASP A 74 0.34 -4.86 -11.79
C ASP A 74 0.54 -5.58 -13.15
N ALA A 75 -0.56 -5.92 -13.80
CA ALA A 75 -0.58 -6.60 -15.09
C ALA A 75 0.06 -5.79 -16.24
N ARG A 76 0.29 -4.51 -16.06
CA ARG A 76 0.98 -3.63 -17.02
C ARG A 76 2.46 -3.47 -16.70
N GLY A 77 2.97 -4.22 -15.70
CA GLY A 77 4.34 -4.13 -15.23
C GLY A 77 4.64 -2.87 -14.39
N LYS A 78 3.60 -2.15 -13.93
CA LYS A 78 3.76 -1.01 -13.04
C LYS A 78 4.06 -1.50 -11.64
N ILE A 79 5.10 -0.94 -11.03
CA ILE A 79 5.60 -1.36 -9.74
C ILE A 79 5.38 -0.23 -8.73
N VAL A 80 4.79 -0.57 -7.60
CA VAL A 80 4.71 0.26 -6.39
C VAL A 80 5.55 -0.41 -5.31
N ARG A 81 6.42 0.36 -4.65
CA ARG A 81 7.25 -0.11 -3.53
C ARG A 81 6.81 0.54 -2.23
N THR A 82 6.79 -0.25 -1.19
CA THR A 82 6.42 0.21 0.17
C THR A 82 7.51 -0.21 1.14
N GLU A 83 7.97 0.75 1.95
CA GLU A 83 8.83 0.47 3.09
C GLU A 83 8.04 0.60 4.37
N THR A 84 8.25 -0.31 5.30
CA THR A 84 7.55 -0.36 6.59
C THR A 84 8.55 -0.51 7.72
N ASP A 85 8.37 0.26 8.79
CA ASP A 85 9.10 0.06 10.04
C ASP A 85 8.63 -1.27 10.68
N PRO A 86 9.49 -2.30 10.77
CA PRO A 86 9.08 -3.63 11.25
C PRO A 86 8.75 -3.64 12.74
N GLN A 87 9.25 -2.67 13.52
CA GLN A 87 8.97 -2.58 14.96
C GLN A 87 7.61 -1.95 15.25
N ARG A 88 7.21 -0.99 14.42
CA ARG A 88 5.99 -0.21 14.61
C ARG A 88 4.85 -0.62 13.69
N GLY A 89 5.14 -1.29 12.58
CA GLY A 89 4.19 -1.64 11.54
C GLY A 89 3.67 -0.42 10.76
N THR A 90 4.40 0.69 10.78
CA THR A 90 4.03 1.92 10.09
C THR A 90 4.75 2.04 8.76
N THR A 91 4.06 2.45 7.70
CA THR A 91 4.66 2.69 6.39
C THR A 91 5.56 3.93 6.46
N THR A 92 6.85 3.77 6.13
CA THR A 92 7.82 4.87 6.14
C THR A 92 7.99 5.52 4.79
N SER A 93 7.81 4.77 3.70
CA SER A 93 7.81 5.33 2.35
C SER A 93 6.93 4.54 1.38
N VAL A 94 6.43 5.22 0.35
CA VAL A 94 5.78 4.62 -0.81
C VAL A 94 6.35 5.25 -2.07
N THR A 95 6.85 4.41 -2.99
CA THR A 95 7.33 4.84 -4.31
C THR A 95 6.37 4.32 -5.37
N ASP A 96 5.82 5.23 -6.15
CA ASP A 96 4.89 4.90 -7.24
C ASP A 96 5.62 4.36 -8.49
N ALA A 97 4.85 3.93 -9.48
CA ALA A 97 5.35 3.39 -10.73
C ALA A 97 6.10 4.41 -11.63
N LYS A 98 6.07 5.69 -11.29
CA LYS A 98 6.82 6.76 -11.96
C LYS A 98 8.12 7.09 -11.22
N GLY A 99 8.38 6.41 -10.07
CA GLY A 99 9.53 6.67 -9.22
C GLY A 99 9.34 7.85 -8.27
N GLN A 100 8.11 8.36 -8.12
CA GLN A 100 7.81 9.41 -7.15
C GLN A 100 7.66 8.78 -5.77
N THR A 101 8.40 9.30 -4.79
CA THR A 101 8.40 8.77 -3.43
C THR A 101 7.75 9.74 -2.46
N VAL A 102 6.83 9.23 -1.66
CA VAL A 102 6.27 9.91 -0.48
C VAL A 102 6.84 9.24 0.75
N THR A 103 7.36 10.02 1.69
CA THR A 103 7.84 9.55 2.99
C THR A 103 6.92 10.02 4.11
N TYR A 104 6.85 9.25 5.18
CA TYR A 104 5.97 9.48 6.33
C TYR A 104 6.79 9.46 7.62
N GLU A 105 6.59 10.46 8.47
CA GLU A 105 7.12 10.50 9.82
C GLU A 105 5.98 10.41 10.83
N TYR A 106 6.22 9.75 11.95
CA TYR A 106 5.20 9.44 12.95
C TYR A 106 5.64 9.88 14.35
N ASP A 107 4.69 10.26 15.19
CA ASP A 107 4.91 10.43 16.60
C ASP A 107 4.91 9.08 17.36
N ASN A 108 5.09 9.16 18.68
CA ASN A 108 5.07 7.97 19.53
C ASN A 108 3.70 7.27 19.62
N LEU A 109 2.62 7.96 19.25
CA LEU A 109 1.27 7.40 19.15
C LEU A 109 0.94 6.86 17.77
N ARG A 110 1.93 6.79 16.86
CA ARG A 110 1.81 6.37 15.46
C ARG A 110 0.89 7.26 14.61
N ARG A 111 0.72 8.52 14.99
CA ARG A 111 0.04 9.51 14.14
C ARG A 111 1.05 10.12 13.18
N ILE A 112 0.66 10.37 11.95
CA ILE A 112 1.52 11.03 10.95
C ILE A 112 1.76 12.48 11.40
N VAL A 113 3.02 12.85 11.61
CA VAL A 113 3.43 14.24 11.94
C VAL A 113 4.02 14.95 10.74
N LYS A 114 4.50 14.21 9.73
CA LYS A 114 5.00 14.80 8.50
C LYS A 114 4.84 13.84 7.32
N THR A 115 4.50 14.41 6.18
CA THR A 115 4.60 13.74 4.87
C THR A 115 5.48 14.57 3.96
N SER A 116 6.38 13.93 3.20
CA SER A 116 7.23 14.63 2.24
C SER A 116 7.20 13.92 0.89
N ALA A 117 7.10 14.67 -0.19
CA ALA A 117 7.12 14.16 -1.53
C ALA A 117 8.21 14.86 -2.36
N LYS A 118 9.05 14.05 -3.01
CA LYS A 118 9.94 14.54 -4.08
C LYS A 118 9.23 14.35 -5.42
N THR A 119 9.02 15.43 -6.14
CA THR A 119 8.49 15.39 -7.50
C THR A 119 9.64 15.31 -8.50
N GLY A 120 10.16 14.09 -8.73
CA GLY A 120 11.23 13.82 -9.71
C GLY A 120 12.59 13.49 -9.10
N ALA A 121 13.43 12.84 -9.92
CA ALA A 121 14.78 12.41 -9.54
C ALA A 121 15.85 13.51 -9.73
N GLU A 122 15.49 14.67 -10.24
CA GLU A 122 16.44 15.75 -10.56
C GLU A 122 16.87 16.54 -9.30
N ALA A 123 18.16 16.84 -9.21
CA ALA A 123 18.69 17.69 -8.17
C ALA A 123 18.13 19.12 -8.32
N GLY A 124 17.51 19.64 -7.25
CA GLY A 124 16.98 21.00 -7.21
C GLY A 124 15.47 21.14 -7.25
N ILE A 125 14.71 20.03 -7.37
CA ILE A 125 13.26 20.06 -7.21
C ILE A 125 12.91 20.19 -5.73
N PRO A 126 12.10 21.19 -5.33
CA PRO A 126 11.70 21.37 -3.94
C PRO A 126 10.98 20.12 -3.41
N THR A 127 11.29 19.72 -2.19
CA THR A 127 10.51 18.72 -1.49
C THR A 127 9.25 19.38 -0.94
N VAL A 128 8.09 19.00 -1.45
CA VAL A 128 6.81 19.41 -0.88
C VAL A 128 6.58 18.59 0.40
N HIS A 129 6.21 19.24 1.50
CA HIS A 129 5.88 18.54 2.72
C HIS A 129 4.68 19.14 3.45
N ASN A 130 3.99 18.32 4.19
CA ASN A 130 2.98 18.71 5.14
C ASN A 130 3.44 18.34 6.54
N GLU A 131 3.26 19.23 7.48
CA GLU A 131 3.46 18.99 8.91
C GLU A 131 2.10 19.04 9.62
N TYR A 132 1.87 18.09 10.51
CA TYR A 132 0.63 17.91 11.24
C TYR A 132 0.88 18.11 12.72
N THR A 133 0.12 19.01 13.35
CA THR A 133 0.18 19.25 14.79
C THR A 133 -1.09 18.76 15.44
N TYR A 134 -0.95 18.06 16.55
CA TYR A 134 -2.05 17.51 17.32
C TYR A 134 -2.12 18.14 18.69
N ASP A 135 -3.33 18.31 19.20
CA ASP A 135 -3.57 18.68 20.60
C ASP A 135 -3.02 17.59 21.53
N GLU A 136 -2.22 17.98 22.53
CA GLU A 136 -1.56 17.03 23.45
C GLU A 136 -2.53 16.31 24.39
N GLN A 137 -3.65 16.96 24.73
CA GLN A 137 -4.60 16.42 25.71
C GLN A 137 -5.63 15.50 25.06
N ARG A 138 -6.10 15.85 23.85
CA ARG A 138 -7.20 15.16 23.16
C ARG A 138 -6.75 14.35 21.96
N GLY A 139 -5.54 14.62 21.44
CA GLY A 139 -4.99 13.95 20.27
C GLY A 139 -5.61 14.39 18.94
N ASN A 140 -6.42 15.42 18.93
CA ASN A 140 -7.07 15.94 17.72
C ASN A 140 -6.10 16.74 16.86
N LEU A 141 -6.25 16.67 15.53
CA LEU A 141 -5.49 17.50 14.60
C LEU A 141 -5.92 18.97 14.77
N VAL A 142 -4.96 19.85 15.07
CA VAL A 142 -5.22 21.30 15.28
C VAL A 142 -4.54 22.19 14.25
N LYS A 143 -3.55 21.65 13.51
CA LYS A 143 -2.83 22.45 12.51
C LYS A 143 -2.26 21.59 11.41
N ILE A 144 -2.35 22.06 10.18
CA ILE A 144 -1.59 21.55 9.02
C ILE A 144 -0.78 22.72 8.46
N ARG A 145 0.51 22.48 8.27
CA ARG A 145 1.42 23.40 7.59
C ARG A 145 1.85 22.77 6.27
N HIS A 146 1.55 23.42 5.17
CA HIS A 146 1.89 22.97 3.82
C HIS A 146 3.01 23.83 3.24
N ASN A 147 4.13 23.20 2.90
CA ASN A 147 5.27 23.81 2.26
C ASN A 147 5.44 23.25 0.85
N THR A 148 5.54 24.12 -0.15
CA THR A 148 5.62 23.72 -1.57
C THR A 148 6.96 24.00 -2.23
N ASP A 149 7.80 24.86 -1.64
CA ASP A 149 9.02 25.37 -2.28
C ASP A 149 10.26 25.38 -1.38
N GLY A 150 10.13 24.86 -0.15
CA GLY A 150 11.20 24.88 0.85
C GLY A 150 11.38 26.23 1.57
N ASN A 151 10.59 27.26 1.23
CA ASN A 151 10.64 28.56 1.88
C ASN A 151 9.49 28.73 2.87
N ALA A 152 9.82 28.80 4.16
CA ALA A 152 8.82 28.91 5.24
C ALA A 152 7.95 30.19 5.14
N ALA A 153 8.38 31.22 4.43
CA ALA A 153 7.60 32.43 4.21
C ALA A 153 6.40 32.22 3.27
N ASN A 154 6.44 31.16 2.46
CA ASN A 154 5.41 30.81 1.50
C ASN A 154 4.50 29.66 1.99
N ASP A 155 4.66 29.24 3.26
CA ASP A 155 3.86 28.17 3.81
C ASP A 155 2.38 28.54 3.90
N VAL A 156 1.52 27.62 3.50
CA VAL A 156 0.09 27.71 3.76
C VAL A 156 -0.22 26.98 5.07
N VAL A 157 -0.85 27.68 5.99
CA VAL A 157 -1.19 27.14 7.31
C VAL A 157 -2.71 27.09 7.49
N TYR A 158 -3.21 25.91 7.81
CA TYR A 158 -4.58 25.65 8.22
C TYR A 158 -4.60 25.41 9.72
N SER A 159 -5.41 26.15 10.46
CA SER A 159 -5.64 25.93 11.89
C SER A 159 -7.09 25.51 12.11
N PHE A 160 -7.29 24.56 13.03
CA PHE A 160 -8.61 24.00 13.35
C PHE A 160 -8.94 24.29 14.81
N GLU A 161 -10.03 24.97 15.05
CA GLU A 161 -10.61 25.14 16.37
C GLU A 161 -11.63 24.03 16.65
N GLN A 162 -11.72 23.61 17.89
CA GLN A 162 -12.62 22.54 18.30
C GLN A 162 -13.35 22.90 19.56
N ASP A 163 -14.60 22.49 19.67
CA ASP A 163 -15.39 22.62 20.89
C ASP A 163 -14.99 21.60 21.96
N ALA A 164 -15.63 21.68 23.12
CA ALA A 164 -15.37 20.77 24.24
C ALA A 164 -15.65 19.30 23.93
N LEU A 165 -16.41 19.01 22.87
CA LEU A 165 -16.73 17.66 22.39
C LEU A 165 -15.79 17.19 21.26
N GLY A 166 -14.78 17.99 20.89
CA GLY A 166 -13.84 17.68 19.80
C GLY A 166 -14.39 17.89 18.41
N ARG A 167 -15.52 18.59 18.25
CA ARG A 167 -16.08 18.91 16.94
C ARG A 167 -15.41 20.17 16.41
N GLN A 168 -15.04 20.17 15.14
CA GLN A 168 -14.46 21.34 14.47
C GLN A 168 -15.48 22.48 14.42
N THR A 169 -15.06 23.70 14.82
CA THR A 169 -15.89 24.89 14.91
C THR A 169 -15.51 25.98 13.90
N ALA A 170 -14.31 25.95 13.36
CA ALA A 170 -13.79 26.87 12.35
C ALA A 170 -12.74 26.18 11.46
#